data_04219fad53a619a43b6bcb32b464e7c3
#
_entry.id   04219fad53a619a43b6bcb32b464e7c3
#
_cell.length_a   1.000
_cell.length_b   1.000
_cell.length_c   1.000
_cell.angle_alpha   90.00
_cell.angle_beta   90.00
_cell.angle_gamma   90.00
#
_symmetry.space_group_name_H-M   'P 1'
#
loop_
_entity.id
_entity.type
_entity.pdbx_description
1 polymer ?
#
loop_
_entity_poly.entity_id
_entity_poly.type
_entity_poly.pdbx_seq_one_letter_code
_entity_poly.pdbx_strand_id
1 'polypeptide(L)'
;MRLTFTIQRFNPEVDSTAHPQEYRLDVGRGMTVLDALIRIKNECDGSLALRYSCRSAICGSCAMTINGSEKLACRTSLRKELERHGHIAVAPLRNFPVIKDLVVDMASFWKKIHDVHPWLMPGARPADDDVPVQTPVQGQANPQFHNVDACIMCGACVAACTVHEVSKGFAGPAALAKADRFLSDPRESHASTRARLSALQDEDGIWDCTRCNFCVEVCPKDVKPMEAIIRLRRASLERGMTATGGARHILGFTDLVEQQGRLNEAVMPLKVVGFAPRGLLHILPLGIKMLLKGKVPNPFGHSFPGLSQLQAFIERVRRATPPI
;
A
#
# COMPACT_ATOMS: atom_id res chain seq x y z
N MET A 1 -1.36 -16.44 34.75
CA MET A 1 -0.61 -15.19 34.87
C MET A 1 -1.59 -14.06 34.68
N ARG A 2 -1.62 -13.10 35.62
CA ARG A 2 -2.54 -11.95 35.52
C ARG A 2 -1.93 -10.83 34.68
N LEU A 3 -2.66 -10.37 33.64
CA LEU A 3 -2.21 -9.32 32.73
C LEU A 3 -3.18 -8.15 32.71
N THR A 4 -2.63 -6.96 32.47
CA THR A 4 -3.41 -5.76 32.21
C THR A 4 -3.43 -5.48 30.70
N PHE A 5 -4.64 -5.27 30.17
CA PHE A 5 -4.89 -4.88 28.78
C PHE A 5 -5.37 -3.44 28.78
N THR A 6 -4.76 -2.60 27.95
CA THR A 6 -5.23 -1.25 27.70
C THR A 6 -5.98 -1.26 26.36
N ILE A 7 -7.29 -1.05 26.40
CA ILE A 7 -8.15 -1.07 25.21
C ILE A 7 -8.68 0.33 24.96
N GLN A 8 -8.54 0.82 23.74
CA GLN A 8 -9.16 2.07 23.34
C GLN A 8 -10.66 1.87 23.21
N ARG A 9 -11.42 2.66 23.96
CA ARG A 9 -12.89 2.64 24.00
C ARG A 9 -13.45 3.90 23.36
N PHE A 10 -14.58 3.74 22.70
CA PHE A 10 -15.37 4.83 22.14
C PHE A 10 -16.81 4.37 21.90
N ASN A 11 -17.76 5.06 22.53
CA ASN A 11 -19.18 4.89 22.24
C ASN A 11 -19.75 6.23 21.74
N PRO A 12 -20.15 6.36 20.45
CA PRO A 12 -20.62 7.63 19.89
C PRO A 12 -21.86 8.20 20.57
N GLU A 13 -22.59 7.41 21.36
CA GLU A 13 -23.79 7.85 22.07
C GLU A 13 -23.47 8.63 23.36
N VAL A 14 -22.28 8.41 23.95
CA VAL A 14 -21.91 8.96 25.25
C VAL A 14 -20.54 9.61 25.30
N ASP A 15 -19.62 9.23 24.40
CA ASP A 15 -18.24 9.71 24.42
C ASP A 15 -18.03 10.81 23.38
N SER A 16 -17.43 11.91 23.80
CA SER A 16 -16.96 12.96 22.89
C SER A 16 -15.63 12.60 22.22
N THR A 17 -14.80 11.81 22.89
CA THR A 17 -13.47 11.37 22.41
C THR A 17 -13.18 9.94 22.86
N ALA A 18 -12.36 9.25 22.08
CA ALA A 18 -11.88 7.92 22.47
C ALA A 18 -10.96 8.02 23.69
N HIS A 19 -11.06 7.04 24.59
CA HIS A 19 -10.29 6.98 25.83
C HIS A 19 -9.74 5.57 26.09
N PRO A 20 -8.60 5.41 26.77
CA PRO A 20 -8.08 4.11 27.17
C PRO A 20 -8.85 3.58 28.38
N GLN A 21 -9.15 2.28 28.38
CA GLN A 21 -9.70 1.56 29.53
C GLN A 21 -8.84 0.33 29.82
N GLU A 22 -8.55 0.11 31.10
CA GLU A 22 -7.78 -1.04 31.55
C GLU A 22 -8.66 -2.19 31.99
N TYR A 23 -8.26 -3.40 31.57
CA TYR A 23 -8.88 -4.66 31.99
C TYR A 23 -7.81 -5.60 32.54
N ARG A 24 -8.10 -6.26 33.65
CA ARG A 24 -7.21 -7.26 34.24
C ARG A 24 -7.79 -8.65 34.04
N LEU A 25 -7.01 -9.51 33.42
CA LEU A 25 -7.44 -10.86 33.05
C LEU A 25 -6.39 -11.90 33.43
N ASP A 26 -6.81 -13.06 33.95
CA ASP A 26 -5.95 -14.21 34.12
C ASP A 26 -5.82 -14.96 32.79
N VAL A 27 -4.61 -15.02 32.23
CA VAL A 27 -4.35 -15.62 30.93
C VAL A 27 -3.62 -16.95 31.05
N GLY A 28 -4.05 -17.91 30.23
CA GLY A 28 -3.42 -19.21 30.08
C GLY A 28 -2.28 -19.23 29.05
N ARG A 29 -1.54 -20.33 28.98
CA ARG A 29 -0.54 -20.56 27.94
C ARG A 29 -1.22 -20.70 26.58
N GLY A 30 -0.61 -20.14 25.53
CA GLY A 30 -1.06 -20.30 24.14
C GLY A 30 -2.21 -19.38 23.72
N MET A 31 -2.72 -18.50 24.60
CA MET A 31 -3.78 -17.55 24.25
C MET A 31 -3.30 -16.51 23.22
N THR A 32 -4.21 -16.18 22.33
CA THR A 32 -4.07 -15.06 21.39
C THR A 32 -4.68 -13.78 21.99
N VAL A 33 -4.38 -12.64 21.36
CA VAL A 33 -5.03 -11.36 21.73
C VAL A 33 -6.55 -11.47 21.54
N LEU A 34 -7.03 -12.16 20.49
CA LEU A 34 -8.46 -12.33 20.28
C LEU A 34 -9.13 -13.14 21.40
N ASP A 35 -8.49 -14.21 21.87
CA ASP A 35 -9.05 -15.01 22.98
C ASP A 35 -9.22 -14.17 24.24
N ALA A 36 -8.22 -13.31 24.55
CA ALA A 36 -8.31 -12.40 25.67
C ALA A 36 -9.44 -11.35 25.50
N LEU A 37 -9.57 -10.75 24.31
CA LEU A 37 -10.63 -9.78 24.02
C LEU A 37 -12.03 -10.39 24.14
N ILE A 38 -12.21 -11.64 23.68
CA ILE A 38 -13.47 -12.37 23.82
C ILE A 38 -13.78 -12.63 25.32
N ARG A 39 -12.76 -13.01 26.09
CA ARG A 39 -12.95 -13.22 27.54
C ARG A 39 -13.24 -11.91 28.25
N ILE A 40 -12.55 -10.82 27.94
CA ILE A 40 -12.86 -9.49 28.49
C ILE A 40 -14.34 -9.14 28.21
N LYS A 41 -14.78 -9.32 26.96
CA LYS A 41 -16.18 -9.09 26.58
C LYS A 41 -17.16 -9.92 27.38
N ASN A 42 -16.88 -11.20 27.58
CA ASN A 42 -17.81 -12.12 28.23
C ASN A 42 -17.78 -12.07 29.77
N GLU A 43 -16.60 -11.82 30.35
CA GLU A 43 -16.37 -11.94 31.79
C GLU A 43 -16.25 -10.58 32.50
N CYS A 44 -15.85 -9.51 31.80
CA CYS A 44 -15.57 -8.20 32.40
C CYS A 44 -16.51 -7.11 31.93
N ASP A 45 -16.71 -7.01 30.59
CA ASP A 45 -17.45 -5.87 29.99
C ASP A 45 -18.14 -6.26 28.68
N GLY A 46 -19.40 -6.65 28.76
CA GLY A 46 -20.24 -7.02 27.62
C GLY A 46 -20.45 -5.91 26.57
N SER A 47 -20.17 -4.65 26.93
CA SER A 47 -20.32 -3.50 26.03
C SER A 47 -19.19 -3.40 25.00
N LEU A 48 -18.05 -4.08 25.20
CA LEU A 48 -16.90 -4.04 24.31
C LEU A 48 -17.26 -4.51 22.90
N ALA A 49 -17.14 -3.62 21.91
CA ALA A 49 -17.43 -3.89 20.53
C ALA A 49 -16.17 -4.30 19.76
N LEU A 50 -16.21 -5.48 19.12
CA LEU A 50 -15.13 -5.98 18.26
C LEU A 50 -15.69 -6.90 17.19
N ARG A 51 -14.96 -7.00 16.05
CA ARG A 51 -15.31 -7.93 14.96
C ARG A 51 -14.38 -9.14 15.00
N TYR A 52 -14.96 -10.31 14.88
CA TYR A 52 -14.20 -11.57 14.68
C TYR A 52 -15.12 -12.62 14.05
N SER A 53 -14.53 -13.65 13.42
CA SER A 53 -15.26 -14.75 12.83
C SER A 53 -14.44 -16.04 12.82
N CYS A 54 -13.54 -16.26 11.83
CA CYS A 54 -12.91 -17.55 11.55
C CYS A 54 -11.92 -18.03 12.62
N ARG A 55 -11.31 -17.14 13.42
CA ARG A 55 -10.24 -17.43 14.40
C ARG A 55 -8.98 -18.11 13.82
N SER A 56 -8.85 -18.15 12.49
CA SER A 56 -7.81 -18.92 11.76
C SER A 56 -7.03 -18.09 10.76
N ALA A 57 -6.99 -16.75 10.96
CA ALA A 57 -6.28 -15.79 10.09
C ALA A 57 -6.72 -15.84 8.60
N ILE A 58 -8.00 -16.14 8.32
CA ILE A 58 -8.55 -16.26 6.95
C ILE A 58 -9.50 -15.12 6.61
N CYS A 59 -10.42 -14.73 7.52
CA CYS A 59 -11.49 -13.77 7.19
C CYS A 59 -11.08 -12.29 7.31
N GLY A 60 -9.98 -11.96 7.98
CA GLY A 60 -9.53 -10.59 8.17
C GLY A 60 -10.31 -9.76 9.21
N SER A 61 -11.49 -10.22 9.68
CA SER A 61 -12.40 -9.44 10.52
C SER A 61 -11.81 -8.95 11.84
N CYS A 62 -10.84 -9.68 12.41
CA CYS A 62 -10.18 -9.33 13.67
C CYS A 62 -8.93 -8.47 13.49
N ALA A 63 -8.79 -7.78 12.36
CA ALA A 63 -7.70 -6.84 12.16
C ALA A 63 -7.89 -5.62 13.06
N MET A 64 -6.85 -5.25 13.79
CA MET A 64 -6.83 -4.11 14.70
C MET A 64 -5.39 -3.67 14.96
N THR A 65 -5.20 -2.54 15.61
CA THR A 65 -3.89 -2.06 16.04
C THR A 65 -3.54 -2.68 17.39
N ILE A 66 -2.44 -3.44 17.45
CA ILE A 66 -1.93 -4.08 18.67
C ILE A 66 -0.51 -3.60 18.91
N ASN A 67 -0.28 -2.95 20.05
CA ASN A 67 1.00 -2.33 20.39
C ASN A 67 1.55 -1.44 19.28
N GLY A 68 0.68 -0.61 18.67
CA GLY A 68 1.04 0.33 17.62
C GLY A 68 1.23 -0.25 16.21
N SER A 69 1.01 -1.56 16.01
CA SER A 69 1.11 -2.22 14.72
C SER A 69 -0.19 -2.93 14.33
N GLU A 70 -0.55 -2.89 13.06
CA GLU A 70 -1.75 -3.53 12.53
C GLU A 70 -1.54 -5.04 12.42
N LYS A 71 -2.38 -5.80 13.12
CA LYS A 71 -2.28 -7.27 13.23
C LYS A 71 -3.65 -7.93 13.23
N LEU A 72 -3.68 -9.22 12.92
CA LEU A 72 -4.85 -10.06 13.16
C LEU A 72 -4.82 -10.57 14.60
N ALA A 73 -5.78 -10.16 15.42
CA ALA A 73 -5.84 -10.52 16.84
C ALA A 73 -5.86 -12.05 17.06
N CYS A 74 -6.50 -12.83 16.16
CA CYS A 74 -6.56 -14.28 16.23
C CYS A 74 -5.22 -14.98 15.93
N ARG A 75 -4.23 -14.29 15.34
CA ARG A 75 -2.88 -14.83 15.05
C ARG A 75 -1.83 -14.25 15.97
N THR A 76 -2.16 -13.24 16.75
CA THR A 76 -1.21 -12.52 17.61
C THR A 76 -1.13 -13.18 18.97
N SER A 77 0.02 -13.80 19.28
CA SER A 77 0.28 -14.46 20.57
C SER A 77 0.52 -13.44 21.68
N LEU A 78 -0.25 -13.53 22.77
CA LEU A 78 -0.09 -12.68 23.95
C LEU A 78 1.33 -12.76 24.52
N ARG A 79 1.90 -13.95 24.60
CA ARG A 79 3.24 -14.15 25.15
C ARG A 79 4.28 -13.40 24.33
N LYS A 80 4.25 -13.51 23.00
CA LYS A 80 5.21 -12.83 22.12
C LYS A 80 5.08 -11.30 22.18
N GLU A 81 3.86 -10.79 22.32
CA GLU A 81 3.63 -9.35 22.46
C GLU A 81 4.17 -8.82 23.80
N LEU A 82 3.97 -9.57 24.87
CA LEU A 82 4.52 -9.23 26.19
C LEU A 82 6.05 -9.27 26.22
N GLU A 83 6.65 -10.33 25.66
CA GLU A 83 8.11 -10.46 25.59
C GLU A 83 8.74 -9.29 24.81
N ARG A 84 8.04 -8.79 23.80
CA ARG A 84 8.54 -7.70 22.93
C ARG A 84 8.27 -6.30 23.47
N HIS A 85 7.11 -6.07 24.05
CA HIS A 85 6.61 -4.73 24.39
C HIS A 85 6.38 -4.49 25.89
N GLY A 86 6.32 -5.55 26.70
CA GLY A 86 6.04 -5.45 28.14
C GLY A 86 4.57 -5.17 28.50
N HIS A 87 3.71 -4.90 27.54
CA HIS A 87 2.29 -4.56 27.71
C HIS A 87 1.44 -5.03 26.53
N ILE A 88 0.12 -4.97 26.70
CA ILE A 88 -0.84 -5.22 25.60
C ILE A 88 -1.76 -4.01 25.50
N ALA A 89 -1.58 -3.23 24.45
CA ALA A 89 -2.44 -2.12 24.06
C ALA A 89 -3.17 -2.45 22.78
N VAL A 90 -4.49 -2.25 22.74
CA VAL A 90 -5.34 -2.57 21.59
C VAL A 90 -6.17 -1.34 21.22
N ALA A 91 -6.17 -1.01 19.92
CA ALA A 91 -6.90 0.11 19.36
C ALA A 91 -7.57 -0.31 18.03
N PRO A 92 -8.56 0.42 17.53
CA PRO A 92 -9.11 0.19 16.20
C PRO A 92 -8.06 0.39 15.11
N LEU A 93 -8.33 -0.10 13.90
CA LEU A 93 -7.52 0.18 12.72
C LEU A 93 -7.45 1.70 12.48
N ARG A 94 -6.24 2.23 12.32
CA ARG A 94 -6.02 3.63 11.95
C ARG A 94 -6.55 3.91 10.54
N ASN A 95 -6.70 5.17 10.20
CA ASN A 95 -7.18 5.62 8.87
C ASN A 95 -8.62 5.26 8.51
N PHE A 96 -9.35 4.62 9.41
CA PHE A 96 -10.77 4.31 9.26
C PHE A 96 -11.60 5.07 10.31
N PRO A 97 -12.82 5.54 9.97
CA PRO A 97 -13.75 6.08 10.96
C PRO A 97 -14.13 4.99 11.99
N VAL A 98 -14.09 5.33 13.26
CA VAL A 98 -14.50 4.42 14.33
C VAL A 98 -16.02 4.45 14.48
N ILE A 99 -16.65 3.29 14.44
CA ILE A 99 -18.09 3.14 14.73
C ILE A 99 -18.28 3.01 16.25
N LYS A 100 -17.60 2.06 16.87
CA LYS A 100 -17.61 1.82 18.32
C LYS A 100 -16.38 1.00 18.71
N ASP A 101 -15.65 1.42 19.74
CA ASP A 101 -14.48 0.74 20.28
C ASP A 101 -13.46 0.29 19.22
N LEU A 102 -13.39 -1.00 18.95
CA LEU A 102 -12.47 -1.62 17.96
C LEU A 102 -13.12 -1.83 16.58
N VAL A 103 -14.36 -1.40 16.42
CA VAL A 103 -15.13 -1.55 15.17
C VAL A 103 -15.02 -0.28 14.33
N VAL A 104 -14.56 -0.42 13.11
CA VAL A 104 -14.38 0.67 12.15
C VAL A 104 -15.33 0.57 10.96
N ASP A 105 -15.64 1.71 10.33
CA ASP A 105 -16.34 1.75 9.06
C ASP A 105 -15.41 1.47 7.90
N MET A 106 -15.73 0.46 7.11
CA MET A 106 -14.96 0.03 5.94
C MET A 106 -15.62 0.44 4.60
N ALA A 107 -16.63 1.27 4.60
CA ALA A 107 -17.37 1.64 3.38
C ALA A 107 -16.43 2.29 2.34
N SER A 108 -15.61 3.25 2.76
CA SER A 108 -14.64 3.90 1.87
C SER A 108 -13.58 2.93 1.31
N PHE A 109 -13.15 1.96 2.11
CA PHE A 109 -12.24 0.90 1.67
C PHE A 109 -12.85 0.05 0.56
N TRP A 110 -14.09 -0.41 0.76
CA TRP A 110 -14.78 -1.22 -0.23
C TRP A 110 -15.08 -0.45 -1.51
N LYS A 111 -15.44 0.84 -1.38
CA LYS A 111 -15.60 1.70 -2.54
C LYS A 111 -14.32 1.78 -3.38
N LYS A 112 -13.17 2.03 -2.77
CA LYS A 112 -11.87 2.11 -3.46
C LYS A 112 -11.46 0.78 -4.11
N ILE A 113 -11.76 -0.34 -3.45
CA ILE A 113 -11.58 -1.66 -4.06
C ILE A 113 -12.46 -1.80 -5.30
N HIS A 114 -13.73 -1.40 -5.24
CA HIS A 114 -14.65 -1.47 -6.38
C HIS A 114 -14.22 -0.54 -7.53
N ASP A 115 -13.76 0.66 -7.22
CA ASP A 115 -13.38 1.69 -8.21
C ASP A 115 -12.22 1.24 -9.12
N VAL A 116 -11.37 0.31 -8.70
CA VAL A 116 -10.31 -0.27 -9.54
C VAL A 116 -10.77 -1.45 -10.39
N HIS A 117 -12.08 -1.72 -10.43
CA HIS A 117 -12.69 -2.82 -11.21
C HIS A 117 -12.02 -4.18 -10.91
N PRO A 118 -12.16 -4.73 -9.69
CA PRO A 118 -11.44 -5.92 -9.24
C PRO A 118 -12.08 -7.21 -9.80
N TRP A 119 -12.28 -7.26 -11.10
CA TRP A 119 -12.79 -8.40 -11.88
C TRP A 119 -12.14 -8.45 -13.25
N LEU A 120 -12.16 -9.63 -13.83
CA LEU A 120 -11.61 -9.86 -15.15
C LEU A 120 -12.50 -9.22 -16.23
N MET A 121 -11.88 -8.51 -17.17
CA MET A 121 -12.52 -7.97 -18.38
C MET A 121 -11.86 -8.60 -19.62
N PRO A 122 -12.28 -9.84 -20.00
CA PRO A 122 -11.64 -10.58 -21.07
C PRO A 122 -11.86 -9.90 -22.42
N GLY A 123 -10.95 -10.15 -23.35
CA GLY A 123 -11.11 -9.81 -24.76
C GLY A 123 -12.25 -10.60 -25.42
N ALA A 124 -12.46 -10.35 -26.72
CA ALA A 124 -13.41 -11.12 -27.51
C ALA A 124 -13.08 -12.62 -27.41
N ARG A 125 -14.09 -13.42 -27.06
CA ARG A 125 -13.98 -14.87 -27.00
C ARG A 125 -14.00 -15.44 -28.42
N PRO A 126 -13.22 -16.47 -28.74
CA PRO A 126 -13.45 -17.25 -29.95
C PRO A 126 -14.86 -17.83 -29.95
N ALA A 127 -15.47 -17.93 -31.11
CA ALA A 127 -16.87 -18.33 -31.28
C ALA A 127 -17.18 -19.78 -30.87
N ASP A 128 -16.22 -20.56 -30.43
CA ASP A 128 -16.38 -21.96 -30.02
C ASP A 128 -16.56 -22.05 -28.50
N ASP A 129 -17.82 -21.92 -28.06
CA ASP A 129 -18.22 -21.84 -26.66
C ASP A 129 -18.15 -23.20 -25.92
N ASP A 130 -17.93 -24.30 -26.60
CA ASP A 130 -18.01 -25.65 -26.02
C ASP A 130 -16.70 -26.19 -25.43
N VAL A 131 -15.58 -25.50 -25.63
CA VAL A 131 -14.30 -25.90 -25.05
C VAL A 131 -13.96 -25.00 -23.87
N PRO A 132 -13.76 -25.54 -22.67
CA PRO A 132 -13.20 -24.76 -21.56
C PRO A 132 -11.85 -24.19 -22.01
N VAL A 133 -11.79 -22.86 -22.20
CA VAL A 133 -10.53 -22.20 -22.53
C VAL A 133 -9.63 -22.31 -21.29
N GLN A 134 -8.88 -23.38 -21.20
CA GLN A 134 -7.70 -23.42 -20.36
C GLN A 134 -6.70 -22.43 -20.97
N THR A 135 -6.74 -21.21 -20.51
CA THR A 135 -5.61 -20.30 -20.74
C THR A 135 -4.42 -20.99 -20.09
N PRO A 136 -3.39 -21.41 -20.83
CA PRO A 136 -2.22 -21.99 -20.22
C PRO A 136 -1.64 -20.92 -19.30
N VAL A 137 -1.82 -21.09 -18.03
CA VAL A 137 -0.96 -20.45 -17.02
C VAL A 137 0.38 -21.12 -17.28
N GLN A 138 1.17 -20.55 -18.16
CA GLN A 138 2.45 -21.09 -18.55
C GLN A 138 3.26 -21.34 -17.28
N GLY A 139 3.55 -22.57 -17.06
CA GLY A 139 4.33 -23.26 -16.08
C GLY A 139 4.77 -22.49 -14.83
N GLN A 140 4.60 -23.13 -13.66
CA GLN A 140 5.00 -22.66 -12.35
C GLN A 140 4.41 -21.30 -11.97
N ALA A 141 3.49 -21.33 -11.01
CA ALA A 141 2.80 -20.20 -10.37
C ALA A 141 3.15 -18.84 -10.99
N ASN A 142 2.33 -18.35 -11.91
CA ASN A 142 2.65 -17.18 -12.72
C ASN A 142 3.30 -16.12 -11.81
N PRO A 143 4.62 -15.87 -11.91
CA PRO A 143 5.32 -14.98 -10.99
C PRO A 143 4.73 -13.56 -11.01
N GLN A 144 3.91 -13.24 -12.02
CA GLN A 144 3.22 -11.98 -12.15
C GLN A 144 2.11 -11.80 -11.11
N PHE A 145 1.50 -12.87 -10.56
CA PHE A 145 0.47 -12.71 -9.52
C PHE A 145 1.03 -12.42 -8.13
N HIS A 146 2.28 -12.75 -7.88
CA HIS A 146 3.03 -12.40 -6.68
C HIS A 146 2.23 -12.49 -5.37
N ASN A 147 1.42 -13.55 -5.20
CA ASN A 147 0.60 -13.78 -4.02
C ASN A 147 -0.50 -12.71 -3.77
N VAL A 148 -0.85 -11.88 -4.75
CA VAL A 148 -1.87 -10.82 -4.56
C VAL A 148 -3.27 -11.39 -4.30
N ASP A 149 -3.57 -12.55 -4.85
CA ASP A 149 -4.82 -13.30 -4.64
C ASP A 149 -4.98 -13.84 -3.22
N ALA A 150 -3.92 -13.99 -2.45
CA ALA A 150 -4.00 -14.30 -1.02
C ALA A 150 -4.59 -13.17 -0.15
N CYS A 151 -4.87 -11.99 -0.74
CA CYS A 151 -5.42 -10.86 -0.02
C CYS A 151 -6.80 -11.16 0.60
N ILE A 152 -6.89 -11.07 1.93
CA ILE A 152 -8.12 -11.33 2.72
C ILE A 152 -8.91 -10.04 3.03
N MET A 153 -8.60 -8.92 2.40
CA MET A 153 -9.30 -7.64 2.55
C MET A 153 -9.41 -7.13 4.01
N CYS A 154 -8.40 -7.40 4.83
CA CYS A 154 -8.42 -7.06 6.26
C CYS A 154 -8.23 -5.57 6.58
N GLY A 155 -7.80 -4.75 5.62
CA GLY A 155 -7.59 -3.31 5.81
C GLY A 155 -6.28 -2.91 6.51
N ALA A 156 -5.47 -3.85 7.03
CA ALA A 156 -4.23 -3.55 7.76
C ALA A 156 -3.25 -2.66 6.97
N CYS A 157 -3.09 -2.92 5.67
CA CYS A 157 -2.20 -2.14 4.80
C CYS A 157 -2.67 -0.69 4.56
N VAL A 158 -3.98 -0.44 4.57
CA VAL A 158 -4.56 0.92 4.49
C VAL A 158 -4.42 1.62 5.83
N ALA A 159 -4.64 0.90 6.93
CA ALA A 159 -4.45 1.42 8.29
C ALA A 159 -3.00 1.88 8.54
N ALA A 160 -2.01 1.14 8.03
CA ALA A 160 -0.59 1.48 8.15
C ALA A 160 -0.10 2.51 7.11
N CYS A 161 -0.94 2.93 6.17
CA CYS A 161 -0.52 3.77 5.06
C CYS A 161 -0.39 5.24 5.47
N THR A 162 0.83 5.78 5.42
CA THR A 162 1.10 7.20 5.74
C THR A 162 0.52 8.16 4.70
N VAL A 163 0.43 7.74 3.43
CA VAL A 163 -0.21 8.56 2.39
C VAL A 163 -1.71 8.66 2.65
N HIS A 164 -2.35 7.55 3.02
CA HIS A 164 -3.78 7.55 3.32
C HIS A 164 -4.13 8.33 4.60
N GLU A 165 -3.17 8.50 5.49
CA GLU A 165 -3.31 9.37 6.68
C GLU A 165 -3.47 10.83 6.28
N VAL A 166 -2.71 11.29 5.27
CA VAL A 166 -2.68 12.68 4.78
C VAL A 166 -3.73 12.93 3.69
N SER A 167 -3.85 12.02 2.71
CA SER A 167 -4.84 12.07 1.63
C SER A 167 -5.82 10.92 1.72
N LYS A 168 -7.05 11.22 2.15
CA LYS A 168 -8.13 10.22 2.20
C LYS A 168 -8.63 9.81 0.81
N GLY A 169 -8.34 10.58 -0.21
CA GLY A 169 -8.62 10.27 -1.61
C GLY A 169 -7.79 9.11 -2.13
N PHE A 170 -6.53 9.00 -1.71
CA PHE A 170 -5.59 7.98 -2.20
C PHE A 170 -6.24 6.59 -2.29
N ALA A 171 -6.15 5.95 -3.45
CA ALA A 171 -6.76 4.65 -3.73
C ALA A 171 -6.36 3.58 -2.69
N GLY A 172 -5.14 3.68 -2.19
CA GLY A 172 -4.63 2.83 -1.14
C GLY A 172 -4.00 1.52 -1.61
N PRO A 173 -3.16 0.90 -0.76
CA PRO A 173 -2.35 -0.23 -1.16
C PRO A 173 -3.17 -1.48 -1.52
N ALA A 174 -4.31 -1.72 -0.89
CA ALA A 174 -5.15 -2.88 -1.17
C ALA A 174 -5.82 -2.79 -2.55
N ALA A 175 -6.40 -1.63 -2.89
CA ALA A 175 -7.04 -1.40 -4.18
C ALA A 175 -6.02 -1.48 -5.32
N LEU A 176 -4.86 -0.84 -5.15
CA LEU A 176 -3.80 -0.88 -6.15
C LEU A 176 -3.22 -2.30 -6.34
N ALA A 177 -3.09 -3.08 -5.27
CA ALA A 177 -2.71 -4.49 -5.40
C ALA A 177 -3.76 -5.30 -6.19
N LYS A 178 -5.06 -5.04 -5.98
CA LYS A 178 -6.12 -5.68 -6.77
C LYS A 178 -6.09 -5.25 -8.24
N ALA A 179 -5.82 -3.98 -8.53
CA ALA A 179 -5.63 -3.52 -9.91
C ALA A 179 -4.47 -4.27 -10.61
N ASP A 180 -3.34 -4.43 -9.93
CA ASP A 180 -2.18 -5.18 -10.42
C ASP A 180 -2.50 -6.65 -10.69
N ARG A 181 -3.30 -7.30 -9.81
CA ARG A 181 -3.74 -8.69 -9.99
C ARG A 181 -4.43 -8.92 -11.34
N PHE A 182 -5.35 -8.02 -11.69
CA PHE A 182 -6.10 -8.14 -12.95
C PHE A 182 -5.31 -7.65 -14.15
N LEU A 183 -4.49 -6.61 -13.99
CA LEU A 183 -3.60 -6.16 -15.06
C LEU A 183 -2.60 -7.24 -15.48
N SER A 184 -2.15 -8.06 -14.54
CA SER A 184 -1.21 -9.17 -14.78
C SER A 184 -1.90 -10.45 -15.28
N ASP A 185 -3.22 -10.48 -15.40
CA ASP A 185 -3.94 -11.67 -15.87
C ASP A 185 -3.87 -11.76 -17.39
N PRO A 186 -3.34 -12.85 -17.97
CA PRO A 186 -3.21 -13.00 -19.42
C PRO A 186 -4.54 -13.03 -20.16
N ARG A 187 -5.65 -13.22 -19.46
CA ARG A 187 -7.02 -13.20 -20.03
C ARG A 187 -7.59 -11.78 -20.13
N GLU A 188 -6.96 -10.81 -19.47
CA GLU A 188 -7.38 -9.40 -19.52
C GLU A 188 -7.15 -8.84 -20.93
N SER A 189 -8.11 -8.08 -21.46
CA SER A 189 -7.95 -7.47 -22.77
C SER A 189 -6.93 -6.30 -22.74
N HIS A 190 -6.26 -6.06 -23.88
CA HIS A 190 -5.37 -4.89 -23.99
C HIS A 190 -6.10 -3.56 -23.78
N ALA A 191 -7.36 -3.48 -24.22
CA ALA A 191 -8.18 -2.29 -24.04
C ALA A 191 -8.51 -2.03 -22.56
N SER A 192 -8.92 -3.07 -21.82
CA SER A 192 -9.21 -2.95 -20.40
C SER A 192 -7.96 -2.71 -19.57
N THR A 193 -6.83 -3.33 -19.91
CA THR A 193 -5.52 -3.03 -19.32
C THR A 193 -5.17 -1.55 -19.46
N ARG A 194 -5.33 -0.98 -20.65
CA ARG A 194 -5.04 0.44 -20.89
C ARG A 194 -5.99 1.35 -20.14
N ALA A 195 -7.29 1.06 -20.16
CA ALA A 195 -8.30 1.83 -19.44
C ALA A 195 -8.05 1.83 -17.93
N ARG A 196 -7.76 0.65 -17.34
CA ARG A 196 -7.41 0.47 -15.94
C ARG A 196 -6.18 1.31 -15.54
N LEU A 197 -5.10 1.22 -16.32
CA LEU A 197 -3.90 2.01 -16.07
C LEU A 197 -4.15 3.51 -16.21
N SER A 198 -4.95 3.92 -17.21
CA SER A 198 -5.29 5.33 -17.42
C SER A 198 -6.03 5.92 -16.20
N ALA A 199 -7.01 5.19 -15.66
CA ALA A 199 -7.75 5.61 -14.46
C ALA A 199 -6.89 5.73 -13.19
N LEU A 200 -5.72 5.09 -13.16
CA LEU A 200 -4.79 5.13 -12.03
C LEU A 200 -3.68 6.18 -12.17
N GLN A 201 -3.68 6.99 -13.26
CA GLN A 201 -2.65 8.02 -13.49
C GLN A 201 -2.92 9.34 -12.76
N ASP A 202 -4.18 9.63 -12.43
CA ASP A 202 -4.61 10.89 -11.85
C ASP A 202 -4.19 11.04 -10.39
N GLU A 203 -4.55 12.17 -9.78
CA GLU A 203 -4.42 12.39 -8.33
C GLU A 203 -5.05 11.24 -7.55
N ASP A 204 -4.50 10.93 -6.40
CA ASP A 204 -4.89 9.81 -5.54
C ASP A 204 -4.59 8.40 -6.13
N GLY A 205 -3.88 8.34 -7.26
CA GLY A 205 -3.53 7.11 -7.96
C GLY A 205 -2.15 6.53 -7.58
N ILE A 206 -1.57 5.81 -8.56
CA ILE A 206 -0.32 5.06 -8.34
C ILE A 206 0.89 5.93 -7.98
N TRP A 207 0.89 7.21 -8.39
CA TRP A 207 2.04 8.10 -8.21
C TRP A 207 2.16 8.67 -6.81
N ASP A 208 1.08 8.68 -6.02
CA ASP A 208 1.07 9.24 -4.66
C ASP A 208 1.72 8.32 -3.62
N CYS A 209 1.91 7.04 -3.94
CA CYS A 209 2.61 6.11 -3.06
C CYS A 209 4.07 6.56 -2.81
N THR A 210 4.43 6.80 -1.54
CA THR A 210 5.79 7.19 -1.12
C THR A 210 6.77 6.04 -0.99
N ARG A 211 6.33 4.80 -1.22
CA ARG A 211 7.15 3.57 -1.07
C ARG A 211 7.74 3.36 0.33
N CYS A 212 7.02 3.74 1.37
CA CYS A 212 7.46 3.60 2.77
C CYS A 212 7.53 2.15 3.27
N ASN A 213 6.99 1.18 2.55
CA ASN A 213 6.99 -0.26 2.85
C ASN A 213 6.06 -0.73 3.99
N PHE A 214 5.45 0.14 4.78
CA PHE A 214 4.61 -0.26 5.92
C PHE A 214 3.47 -1.22 5.54
N CYS A 215 2.85 -1.04 4.37
CA CYS A 215 1.81 -1.94 3.89
C CYS A 215 2.29 -3.37 3.61
N VAL A 216 3.59 -3.57 3.36
CA VAL A 216 4.21 -4.89 3.20
C VAL A 216 4.46 -5.50 4.57
N GLU A 217 5.01 -4.72 5.51
CA GLU A 217 5.39 -5.18 6.85
C GLU A 217 4.18 -5.68 7.67
N VAL A 218 3.04 -4.97 7.57
CA VAL A 218 1.83 -5.33 8.32
C VAL A 218 0.97 -6.39 7.64
N CYS A 219 1.30 -6.81 6.42
CA CYS A 219 0.44 -7.73 5.66
C CYS A 219 0.48 -9.15 6.24
N PRO A 220 -0.62 -9.68 6.81
CA PRO A 220 -0.62 -11.01 7.40
C PRO A 220 -0.56 -12.14 6.37
N LYS A 221 -0.65 -11.82 5.07
CA LYS A 221 -0.70 -12.75 3.94
C LYS A 221 0.45 -12.58 2.95
N ASP A 222 1.42 -11.73 3.26
CA ASP A 222 2.59 -11.48 2.40
C ASP A 222 2.21 -11.09 0.94
N VAL A 223 1.18 -10.26 0.80
CA VAL A 223 0.67 -9.79 -0.51
C VAL A 223 1.64 -8.82 -1.19
N LYS A 224 2.46 -8.12 -0.40
CA LYS A 224 3.43 -7.11 -0.86
C LYS A 224 2.81 -6.00 -1.71
N PRO A 225 1.85 -5.22 -1.17
CA PRO A 225 1.12 -4.23 -1.95
C PRO A 225 2.00 -3.14 -2.58
N MET A 226 3.09 -2.74 -1.92
CA MET A 226 4.02 -1.75 -2.48
C MET A 226 4.68 -2.27 -3.77
N GLU A 227 5.07 -3.55 -3.82
CA GLU A 227 5.65 -4.14 -5.03
C GLU A 227 4.62 -4.15 -6.18
N ALA A 228 3.34 -4.43 -5.88
CA ALA A 228 2.25 -4.32 -6.84
C ALA A 228 2.15 -2.90 -7.44
N ILE A 229 2.24 -1.87 -6.59
CA ILE A 229 2.23 -0.47 -7.05
C ILE A 229 3.44 -0.18 -7.94
N ILE A 230 4.62 -0.72 -7.62
CA ILE A 230 5.81 -0.56 -8.47
C ILE A 230 5.60 -1.20 -9.84
N ARG A 231 4.97 -2.39 -9.91
CA ARG A 231 4.63 -3.04 -11.19
C ARG A 231 3.64 -2.22 -12.01
N LEU A 232 2.59 -1.66 -11.37
CA LEU A 232 1.65 -0.77 -12.04
C LEU A 232 2.33 0.47 -12.64
N ARG A 233 3.25 1.10 -11.89
CA ARG A 233 4.04 2.24 -12.38
C ARG A 233 4.90 1.84 -13.58
N ARG A 234 5.59 0.71 -13.49
CA ARG A 234 6.40 0.18 -14.59
C ARG A 234 5.56 -0.10 -15.82
N ALA A 235 4.45 -0.82 -15.66
CA ALA A 235 3.52 -1.11 -16.75
C ALA A 235 2.95 0.16 -17.42
N SER A 236 2.72 1.22 -16.65
CA SER A 236 2.31 2.53 -17.18
C SER A 236 3.38 3.17 -18.03
N LEU A 237 4.63 3.18 -17.55
CA LEU A 237 5.77 3.77 -18.29
C LEU A 237 6.06 3.00 -19.57
N GLU A 238 6.04 1.67 -19.55
CA GLU A 238 6.25 0.80 -20.71
C GLU A 238 5.18 1.00 -21.81
N ARG A 239 3.97 1.40 -21.40
CA ARG A 239 2.86 1.76 -22.33
C ARG A 239 2.83 3.23 -22.72
N GLY A 240 3.88 3.99 -22.43
CA GLY A 240 4.04 5.38 -22.82
C GLY A 240 3.19 6.37 -22.02
N MET A 241 2.65 5.99 -20.85
CA MET A 241 1.88 6.90 -19.99
C MET A 241 2.84 7.77 -19.15
N THR A 242 3.43 8.79 -19.77
CA THR A 242 4.50 9.60 -19.19
C THR A 242 4.11 11.05 -18.87
N ALA A 243 2.84 11.40 -19.07
CA ALA A 243 2.38 12.79 -18.97
C ALA A 243 2.26 13.32 -17.53
N THR A 244 2.17 12.44 -16.52
CA THR A 244 2.02 12.83 -15.13
C THR A 244 3.33 13.28 -14.49
N GLY A 245 3.25 14.13 -13.45
CA GLY A 245 4.42 14.59 -12.70
C GLY A 245 5.21 13.43 -12.08
N GLY A 246 4.52 12.41 -11.56
CA GLY A 246 5.16 11.23 -10.99
C GLY A 246 5.92 10.40 -12.02
N ALA A 247 5.35 10.20 -13.21
CA ALA A 247 6.01 9.51 -14.32
C ALA A 247 7.26 10.26 -14.77
N ARG A 248 7.12 11.58 -15.01
CA ARG A 248 8.27 12.45 -15.38
C ARG A 248 9.35 12.47 -14.32
N HIS A 249 8.97 12.41 -13.03
CA HIS A 249 9.93 12.33 -11.94
C HIS A 249 10.78 11.06 -12.02
N ILE A 250 10.17 9.90 -12.19
CA ILE A 250 10.90 8.62 -12.30
C ILE A 250 11.79 8.61 -13.53
N LEU A 251 11.26 9.01 -14.69
CA LEU A 251 12.04 9.06 -15.93
C LEU A 251 13.19 10.06 -15.84
N GLY A 252 12.94 11.27 -15.32
CA GLY A 252 13.96 12.30 -15.14
C GLY A 252 15.06 11.87 -14.16
N PHE A 253 14.69 11.22 -13.06
CA PHE A 253 15.65 10.66 -12.10
C PHE A 253 16.54 9.59 -12.76
N THR A 254 15.91 8.63 -13.44
CA THR A 254 16.64 7.54 -14.11
C THR A 254 17.59 8.08 -15.16
N ASP A 255 17.13 9.01 -16.00
CA ASP A 255 17.92 9.64 -17.04
C ASP A 255 19.13 10.41 -16.46
N LEU A 256 18.94 11.20 -15.41
CA LEU A 256 20.04 11.92 -14.76
C LEU A 256 21.06 10.98 -14.14
N VAL A 257 20.62 9.93 -13.46
CA VAL A 257 21.53 8.93 -12.87
C VAL A 257 22.29 8.16 -13.96
N GLU A 258 21.65 7.82 -15.07
CA GLU A 258 22.27 7.16 -16.20
C GLU A 258 23.32 8.05 -16.90
N GLN A 259 23.04 9.34 -17.04
CA GLN A 259 23.91 10.29 -17.73
C GLN A 259 25.07 10.77 -16.86
N GLN A 260 24.86 10.94 -15.55
CA GLN A 260 25.82 11.59 -14.64
C GLN A 260 26.30 10.70 -13.48
N GLY A 261 25.70 9.51 -13.30
CA GLY A 261 25.98 8.60 -12.19
C GLY A 261 25.39 9.05 -10.85
N ARG A 262 24.71 10.20 -10.81
CA ARG A 262 24.07 10.77 -9.63
C ARG A 262 22.92 11.70 -10.02
N LEU A 263 22.06 12.00 -9.05
CA LEU A 263 21.01 12.98 -9.22
C LEU A 263 21.59 14.40 -9.35
N ASN A 264 21.11 15.15 -10.31
CA ASN A 264 21.34 16.58 -10.43
C ASN A 264 20.10 17.34 -9.92
N GLU A 265 20.18 17.83 -8.69
CA GLU A 265 19.07 18.47 -8.00
C GLU A 265 18.62 19.79 -8.63
N ALA A 266 19.52 20.49 -9.37
CA ALA A 266 19.18 21.71 -10.08
C ALA A 266 18.34 21.43 -11.35
N VAL A 267 18.62 20.33 -12.02
CA VAL A 267 17.96 19.95 -13.29
C VAL A 267 16.70 19.15 -13.06
N MET A 268 16.63 18.37 -11.98
CA MET A 268 15.50 17.47 -11.69
C MET A 268 14.13 18.18 -11.68
N PRO A 269 13.93 19.33 -11.00
CA PRO A 269 12.65 20.05 -11.05
C PRO A 269 12.21 20.43 -12.47
N LEU A 270 13.16 20.84 -13.32
CA LEU A 270 12.87 21.17 -14.72
C LEU A 270 12.42 19.95 -15.52
N LYS A 271 13.02 18.79 -15.29
CA LYS A 271 12.59 17.53 -15.94
C LYS A 271 11.18 17.09 -15.49
N VAL A 272 10.80 17.35 -14.24
CA VAL A 272 9.48 17.01 -13.70
C VAL A 272 8.39 17.97 -14.21
N VAL A 273 8.66 19.26 -14.12
CA VAL A 273 7.68 20.31 -14.46
C VAL A 273 7.63 20.55 -15.97
N GLY A 274 8.73 20.28 -16.68
CA GLY A 274 8.89 20.62 -18.09
C GLY A 274 9.08 22.12 -18.31
N PHE A 275 9.11 22.53 -19.57
CA PHE A 275 9.28 23.93 -19.96
C PHE A 275 7.94 24.68 -20.09
N ALA A 276 6.82 24.10 -19.63
CA ALA A 276 5.54 24.76 -19.68
C ALA A 276 5.53 26.02 -18.76
N PRO A 277 5.08 27.21 -19.23
CA PRO A 277 5.14 28.45 -18.46
C PRO A 277 4.45 28.34 -17.09
N ARG A 278 3.33 27.63 -17.02
CA ARG A 278 2.59 27.41 -15.75
C ARG A 278 3.42 26.63 -14.73
N GLY A 279 4.16 25.63 -15.18
CA GLY A 279 4.99 24.83 -14.30
C GLY A 279 6.20 25.61 -13.79
N LEU A 280 6.87 26.37 -14.65
CA LEU A 280 7.99 27.23 -14.27
C LEU A 280 7.55 28.29 -13.26
N LEU A 281 6.39 28.92 -13.45
CA LEU A 281 5.82 29.88 -12.49
C LEU A 281 5.56 29.25 -11.11
N HIS A 282 5.22 27.97 -11.06
CA HIS A 282 4.96 27.28 -9.79
C HIS A 282 6.24 27.04 -8.97
N ILE A 283 7.37 26.72 -9.63
CA ILE A 283 8.65 26.48 -8.93
C ILE A 283 9.47 27.76 -8.68
N LEU A 284 9.18 28.85 -9.39
CA LEU A 284 9.91 30.11 -9.32
C LEU A 284 9.99 30.71 -7.91
N PRO A 285 8.90 30.78 -7.11
CA PRO A 285 8.98 31.36 -5.76
C PRO A 285 9.93 30.58 -4.84
N LEU A 286 9.96 29.24 -4.97
CA LEU A 286 10.87 28.39 -4.21
C LEU A 286 12.32 28.62 -4.68
N GLY A 287 12.54 28.67 -6.00
CA GLY A 287 13.86 28.93 -6.60
C GLY A 287 14.45 30.27 -6.13
N ILE A 288 13.66 31.33 -6.09
CA ILE A 288 14.07 32.65 -5.59
C ILE A 288 14.44 32.56 -4.10
N LYS A 289 13.62 31.89 -3.26
CA LYS A 289 13.93 31.72 -1.84
C LYS A 289 15.24 30.93 -1.62
N MET A 290 15.50 29.94 -2.44
CA MET A 290 16.74 29.16 -2.38
C MET A 290 17.94 30.01 -2.80
N LEU A 291 17.80 30.80 -3.87
CA LEU A 291 18.84 31.71 -4.33
C LEU A 291 19.22 32.73 -3.25
N LEU A 292 18.24 33.39 -2.65
CA LEU A 292 18.45 34.37 -1.58
C LEU A 292 19.12 33.79 -0.33
N LYS A 293 18.98 32.48 -0.10
CA LYS A 293 19.60 31.76 1.01
C LYS A 293 20.93 31.07 0.64
N GLY A 294 21.45 31.28 -0.57
CA GLY A 294 22.67 30.61 -1.04
C GLY A 294 22.55 29.09 -1.14
N LYS A 295 21.33 28.55 -1.27
CA LYS A 295 21.04 27.09 -1.28
C LYS A 295 20.69 26.57 -2.68
N VAL A 296 21.17 27.22 -3.73
CA VAL A 296 20.99 26.74 -5.11
C VAL A 296 21.99 25.62 -5.39
N PRO A 297 21.55 24.42 -5.78
CA PRO A 297 22.43 23.34 -6.21
C PRO A 297 23.22 23.73 -7.45
N ASN A 298 24.47 23.25 -7.57
CA ASN A 298 25.27 23.49 -8.76
C ASN A 298 24.64 22.80 -9.98
N PRO A 299 24.23 23.54 -11.02
CA PRO A 299 23.66 22.95 -12.23
C PRO A 299 24.69 22.19 -13.08
N PHE A 300 25.98 22.53 -12.94
CA PHE A 300 27.07 21.86 -13.62
C PHE A 300 27.54 20.65 -12.79
N GLY A 301 26.78 19.57 -12.85
CA GLY A 301 27.09 18.37 -12.09
C GLY A 301 28.41 17.73 -12.54
N HIS A 302 29.22 17.24 -11.58
CA HIS A 302 30.36 16.41 -11.89
C HIS A 302 29.89 14.97 -12.15
N SER A 303 30.38 14.34 -13.20
CA SER A 303 30.13 12.92 -13.46
C SER A 303 30.78 12.05 -12.38
N PHE A 304 30.10 10.96 -12.04
CA PHE A 304 30.59 9.98 -11.06
C PHE A 304 31.82 9.23 -11.63
N PRO A 305 32.91 9.09 -10.85
CA PRO A 305 34.02 8.22 -11.24
C PRO A 305 33.49 6.78 -11.38
N GLY A 306 33.56 6.18 -12.55
CA GLY A 306 32.95 4.85 -12.83
C GLY A 306 31.62 4.89 -13.55
N LEU A 307 31.25 6.05 -14.13
CA LEU A 307 30.01 6.20 -14.90
C LEU A 307 29.87 5.16 -16.02
N SER A 308 30.95 4.85 -16.74
CA SER A 308 30.93 3.82 -17.79
C SER A 308 30.61 2.42 -17.28
N GLN A 309 31.05 2.08 -16.07
CA GLN A 309 30.73 0.79 -15.44
C GLN A 309 29.26 0.73 -15.02
N LEU A 310 28.73 1.84 -14.48
CA LEU A 310 27.32 1.97 -14.15
C LEU A 310 26.44 1.84 -15.40
N GLN A 311 26.78 2.53 -16.48
CA GLN A 311 26.05 2.45 -17.75
C GLN A 311 26.06 1.03 -18.33
N ALA A 312 27.20 0.35 -18.31
CA ALA A 312 27.31 -1.04 -18.74
C ALA A 312 26.49 -2.00 -17.85
N PHE A 313 26.38 -1.72 -16.55
CA PHE A 313 25.52 -2.48 -15.64
C PHE A 313 24.04 -2.26 -15.95
N ILE A 314 23.61 -1.02 -16.10
CA ILE A 314 22.21 -0.66 -16.45
C ILE A 314 21.81 -1.34 -17.76
N GLU A 315 22.66 -1.30 -18.77
CA GLU A 315 22.42 -1.94 -20.08
C GLU A 315 22.23 -3.47 -19.94
N ARG A 316 23.06 -4.13 -19.13
CA ARG A 316 22.90 -5.57 -18.84
C ARG A 316 21.57 -5.88 -18.16
N VAL A 317 21.19 -5.06 -17.16
CA VAL A 317 19.90 -5.24 -16.47
C VAL A 317 18.72 -5.06 -17.44
N ARG A 318 18.76 -4.05 -18.29
CA ARG A 318 17.71 -3.83 -19.31
C ARG A 318 17.56 -5.02 -20.26
N ARG A 319 18.67 -5.61 -20.70
CA ARG A 319 18.66 -6.80 -21.57
C ARG A 319 18.18 -8.05 -20.86
N ALA A 320 18.46 -8.18 -19.56
CA ALA A 320 18.07 -9.34 -18.75
C ALA A 320 16.62 -9.28 -18.24
N THR A 321 16.00 -8.11 -18.25
CA THR A 321 14.65 -7.92 -17.71
C THR A 321 13.65 -7.83 -18.87
N PRO A 322 12.80 -8.84 -19.08
CA PRO A 322 11.79 -8.80 -20.13
C PRO A 322 10.78 -7.67 -19.84
N PRO A 323 10.14 -7.10 -20.86
CA PRO A 323 9.00 -6.21 -20.68
C PRO A 323 7.85 -6.95 -19.98
N ILE A 324 7.09 -6.23 -19.16
CA ILE A 324 5.92 -6.78 -18.45
C ILE A 324 4.72 -6.89 -19.41
#